data_a4564e203271684dc9e2e72f9a9a0cb6
#
_entry.id   a4564e203271684dc9e2e72f9a9a0cb6
#
_cell.length_a   1.000
_cell.length_b   1.000
_cell.length_c   1.000
_cell.angle_alpha   90.00
_cell.angle_beta   90.00
_cell.angle_gamma   90.00
#
_symmetry.space_group_name_H-M   'P 1'
#
loop_
_entity.id
_entity.type
_entity.pdbx_description
1 polymer ?
#
loop_
_entity_poly.entity_id
_entity_poly.type
_entity_poly.pdbx_seq_one_letter_code
_entity_poly.pdbx_strand_id
1 'polypeptide(L)'
;MATTAPNHSAATPVPQFALAGVFLEGLAGQDFARLGGVLAADACLRALLPSGLREWAGAEAIAHRFARWFGDTEDFELVEASVGEVGGLLHLQWRLRLRAQRLGAGWFTVEQQAYADTDDRGRIARLDLLCTGYRSEGGHD
;
A
#
# COMPACT_ATOMS: atom_id res chain seq x y z
N MET A 1 25.67 28.36 -3.05
CA MET A 1 25.13 27.92 -3.16
C MET A 1 24.74 27.37 -2.96
N ALA A 2 24.75 27.48 -2.79
CA ALA A 2 24.06 26.99 -2.89
C ALA A 2 23.75 26.49 -2.56
N THR A 3 23.85 26.76 -2.35
CA THR A 3 23.18 26.41 -2.15
C THR A 3 22.65 26.01 -1.78
N THR A 4 22.83 26.27 -1.70
CA THR A 4 21.98 25.95 -1.43
C THR A 4 21.50 25.49 -0.89
N ALA A 5 21.67 25.70 -0.76
CA ALA A 5 20.84 25.34 -0.42
C ALA A 5 20.50 24.85 0.24
N PRO A 6 20.49 24.98 0.50
CA PRO A 6 19.81 24.44 1.05
C PRO A 6 19.39 23.94 1.62
N ASN A 7 19.38 24.17 1.61
CA ASN A 7 18.67 23.72 1.86
C ASN A 7 18.18 23.22 2.18
N HIS A 8 18.32 23.47 2.09
CA HIS A 8 17.66 22.98 2.17
C HIS A 8 17.38 22.30 2.59
N SER A 9 17.72 22.55 2.67
CA SER A 9 17.26 21.92 2.84
C SER A 9 16.92 21.47 3.43
N ALA A 10 17.11 21.68 3.22
CA ALA A 10 16.69 21.52 3.70
C ALA A 10 15.95 20.99 4.29
N ALA A 11 15.68 21.64 4.61
CA ALA A 11 14.71 20.95 5.35
C ALA A 11 14.17 19.82 4.61
N THR A 12 14.64 18.85 4.98
CA THR A 12 14.33 17.76 4.17
C THR A 12 13.08 17.17 4.61
N PRO A 13 12.08 17.24 3.82
CA PRO A 13 10.92 16.44 4.11
C PRO A 13 11.35 15.00 4.26
N VAL A 14 10.64 14.29 5.04
CA VAL A 14 10.78 12.85 5.09
C VAL A 14 10.74 12.40 3.65
N PRO A 15 11.78 11.75 3.16
CA PRO A 15 11.76 11.32 1.78
C PRO A 15 10.51 10.49 1.54
N GLN A 16 9.83 10.77 0.47
CA GLN A 16 8.62 10.04 0.13
C GLN A 16 8.89 8.55 0.04
N PHE A 17 10.08 8.16 -0.40
CA PHE A 17 10.45 6.75 -0.49
C PHE A 17 10.56 6.10 0.89
N ALA A 18 10.98 6.85 1.91
CA ALA A 18 11.01 6.30 3.27
C ALA A 18 9.59 6.01 3.76
N LEU A 19 8.66 6.89 3.43
CA LEU A 19 7.26 6.71 3.77
C LEU A 19 6.70 5.46 3.09
N ALA A 20 7.01 5.29 1.80
CA ALA A 20 6.61 4.09 1.07
C ALA A 20 7.21 2.83 1.68
N GLY A 21 8.46 2.92 2.14
CA GLY A 21 9.11 1.79 2.80
C GLY A 21 8.39 1.35 4.06
N VAL A 22 7.97 2.30 4.87
CA VAL A 22 7.22 1.98 6.09
C VAL A 22 5.88 1.34 5.74
N PHE A 23 5.21 1.86 4.71
CA PHE A 23 3.96 1.28 4.25
C PHE A 23 4.15 -0.18 3.84
N LEU A 24 5.17 -0.45 3.03
CA LEU A 24 5.43 -1.80 2.54
C LEU A 24 5.90 -2.75 3.64
N GLU A 25 6.66 -2.24 4.62
CA GLU A 25 7.06 -3.04 5.77
C GLU A 25 5.85 -3.43 6.60
N GLY A 26 4.93 -2.50 6.80
CA GLY A 26 3.69 -2.80 7.51
C GLY A 26 2.88 -3.86 6.79
N LEU A 27 2.81 -3.73 5.47
CA LEU A 27 2.09 -4.70 4.66
C LEU A 27 2.75 -6.08 4.75
N ALA A 28 4.07 -6.14 4.57
CA ALA A 28 4.80 -7.40 4.57
C ALA A 28 4.71 -8.13 5.90
N GLY A 29 4.71 -7.38 7.00
CA GLY A 29 4.60 -7.94 8.34
C GLY A 29 3.19 -8.10 8.83
N GLN A 30 2.22 -7.78 7.99
CA GLN A 30 0.81 -7.78 8.41
C GLN A 30 0.57 -6.91 9.64
N ASP A 31 1.34 -5.84 9.74
CA ASP A 31 1.23 -4.86 10.81
C ASP A 31 0.42 -3.69 10.28
N PHE A 32 -0.88 -3.85 10.29
CA PHE A 32 -1.78 -2.90 9.65
C PHE A 32 -1.91 -1.60 10.45
N ALA A 33 -1.63 -1.63 11.74
CA ALA A 33 -1.54 -0.41 12.54
C ALA A 33 -0.36 0.45 12.06
N ARG A 34 0.77 -0.18 11.79
CA ARG A 34 1.94 0.52 11.29
C ARG A 34 1.69 1.08 9.90
N LEU A 35 1.04 0.29 9.05
CA LEU A 35 0.64 0.76 7.72
C LEU A 35 -0.26 1.99 7.83
N GLY A 36 -1.26 1.94 8.71
CA GLY A 36 -2.15 3.07 8.92
C GLY A 36 -1.44 4.30 9.46
N GLY A 37 -0.32 4.10 10.15
CA GLY A 37 0.44 5.20 10.75
C GLY A 37 1.07 6.15 9.74
N VAL A 38 1.22 5.74 8.48
CA VAL A 38 1.76 6.64 7.45
C VAL A 38 0.66 7.38 6.70
N LEU A 39 -0.60 7.13 7.04
CA LEU A 39 -1.73 7.77 6.38
C LEU A 39 -2.16 9.01 7.15
N ALA A 40 -2.59 10.04 6.44
CA ALA A 40 -3.22 11.18 7.07
C ALA A 40 -4.53 10.73 7.72
N ALA A 41 -4.93 11.40 8.80
CA ALA A 41 -6.12 11.01 9.53
C ALA A 41 -7.36 11.00 8.63
N ASP A 42 -7.40 11.90 7.66
CA ASP A 42 -8.50 12.02 6.72
C ASP A 42 -8.17 11.47 5.33
N ALA A 43 -7.21 10.54 5.26
CA ALA A 43 -6.80 9.96 3.99
C ALA A 43 -7.97 9.29 3.27
N CYS A 44 -7.86 9.21 1.96
CA CYS A 44 -8.88 8.57 1.13
C CYS A 44 -8.23 7.47 0.31
N LEU A 45 -8.84 6.30 0.31
CA LEU A 45 -8.45 5.18 -0.55
C LEU A 45 -9.54 4.96 -1.60
N ARG A 46 -9.14 5.00 -2.86
CA ARG A 46 -10.00 4.57 -3.95
C ARG A 46 -9.36 3.35 -4.60
N ALA A 47 -10.11 2.28 -4.68
CA ALA A 47 -9.56 1.03 -5.18
C ALA A 47 -10.45 0.49 -6.30
N LEU A 48 -9.82 0.18 -7.42
CA LEU A 48 -10.49 -0.52 -8.49
C LEU A 48 -10.20 -2.00 -8.31
N LEU A 49 -11.23 -2.72 -7.91
CA LEU A 49 -11.19 -4.14 -7.63
C LEU A 49 -11.91 -4.89 -8.74
N PRO A 50 -11.75 -6.21 -8.84
CA PRO A 50 -12.55 -6.96 -9.82
C PRO A 50 -14.05 -6.72 -9.69
N SER A 51 -14.52 -6.43 -8.48
CA SER A 51 -15.93 -6.19 -8.24
C SER A 51 -16.38 -4.75 -8.53
N GLY A 52 -15.43 -3.87 -8.85
CA GLY A 52 -15.74 -2.48 -9.18
C GLY A 52 -14.98 -1.50 -8.32
N LEU A 53 -15.28 -0.23 -8.48
CA LEU A 53 -14.61 0.85 -7.76
C LEU A 53 -15.21 0.99 -6.37
N ARG A 54 -14.33 1.08 -5.37
CA ARG A 54 -14.70 1.24 -3.97
C ARG A 54 -13.90 2.36 -3.34
N GLU A 55 -14.45 2.98 -2.31
CA GLU A 55 -13.78 4.06 -1.60
C GLU A 55 -13.90 3.89 -0.10
N TRP A 56 -12.84 4.26 0.60
CA TRP A 56 -12.83 4.29 2.06
C TRP A 56 -12.15 5.57 2.52
N ALA A 57 -12.66 6.19 3.58
CA ALA A 57 -12.14 7.43 4.11
C ALA A 57 -11.66 7.24 5.54
N GLY A 58 -10.50 7.81 5.83
CA GLY A 58 -9.92 7.78 7.16
C GLY A 58 -8.83 6.72 7.28
N ALA A 59 -7.75 7.07 7.99
CA ALA A 59 -6.61 6.18 8.15
C ALA A 59 -7.02 4.85 8.78
N GLU A 60 -7.91 4.91 9.76
CA GLU A 60 -8.35 3.73 10.47
C GLU A 60 -9.16 2.80 9.57
N ALA A 61 -10.07 3.36 8.79
CA ALA A 61 -10.88 2.58 7.87
C ALA A 61 -10.02 1.94 6.79
N ILE A 62 -9.01 2.66 6.32
CA ILE A 62 -8.11 2.14 5.28
C ILE A 62 -7.26 1.01 5.85
N ALA A 63 -6.67 1.21 7.03
CA ALA A 63 -5.89 0.15 7.67
C ALA A 63 -6.73 -1.09 7.90
N HIS A 64 -7.98 -0.90 8.34
CA HIS A 64 -8.91 -2.01 8.54
C HIS A 64 -9.19 -2.73 7.23
N ARG A 65 -9.29 -1.99 6.13
CA ARG A 65 -9.53 -2.61 4.82
C ARG A 65 -8.37 -3.49 4.40
N PHE A 66 -7.14 -3.02 4.59
CA PHE A 66 -5.98 -3.86 4.31
C PHE A 66 -5.95 -5.10 5.21
N ALA A 67 -6.33 -4.93 6.46
CA ALA A 67 -6.40 -6.08 7.37
C ALA A 67 -7.47 -7.08 6.91
N ARG A 68 -8.58 -6.60 6.37
CA ARG A 68 -9.61 -7.48 5.84
C ARG A 68 -9.15 -8.21 4.59
N TRP A 69 -8.36 -7.55 3.76
CA TRP A 69 -7.84 -8.20 2.56
C TRP A 69 -6.76 -9.23 2.88
N PHE A 70 -5.85 -8.91 3.80
CA PHE A 70 -4.60 -9.64 3.94
C PHE A 70 -4.31 -10.15 5.33
N GLY A 71 -5.22 -9.94 6.28
CA GLY A 71 -5.10 -10.52 7.61
C GLY A 71 -5.76 -11.89 7.65
N ASP A 72 -5.67 -12.52 8.82
CA ASP A 72 -6.31 -13.82 9.06
C ASP A 72 -5.93 -14.84 8.00
N THR A 73 -4.63 -14.97 7.79
CA THR A 73 -4.07 -15.90 6.80
C THR A 73 -3.34 -17.03 7.51
N GLU A 74 -3.27 -18.17 6.86
CA GLU A 74 -2.41 -19.28 7.31
C GLU A 74 -0.97 -19.03 6.90
N ASP A 75 -0.78 -18.50 5.70
CA ASP A 75 0.53 -18.11 5.19
C ASP A 75 0.39 -16.81 4.44
N PHE A 76 1.41 -15.98 4.53
CA PHE A 76 1.40 -14.67 3.87
C PHE A 76 2.84 -14.27 3.53
N GLU A 77 3.04 -13.82 2.31
CA GLU A 77 4.37 -13.49 1.84
C GLU A 77 4.29 -12.31 0.88
N LEU A 78 5.09 -11.27 1.13
CA LEU A 78 5.32 -10.22 0.16
C LEU A 78 6.44 -10.69 -0.75
N VAL A 79 6.07 -11.04 -1.99
CA VAL A 79 7.01 -11.67 -2.92
C VAL A 79 7.89 -10.62 -3.58
N GLU A 80 7.30 -9.49 -3.92
CA GLU A 80 8.00 -8.50 -4.73
C GLU A 80 7.35 -7.14 -4.47
N ALA A 81 8.18 -6.09 -4.42
CA ALA A 81 7.67 -4.74 -4.26
C ALA A 81 8.61 -3.76 -4.94
N SER A 82 8.07 -2.67 -5.44
CA SER A 82 8.87 -1.61 -6.01
C SER A 82 8.22 -0.26 -5.70
N VAL A 83 9.06 0.78 -5.69
CA VAL A 83 8.64 2.14 -5.40
C VAL A 83 9.25 3.04 -6.46
N GLY A 84 8.44 3.93 -6.99
CA GLY A 84 8.89 4.91 -7.96
C GLY A 84 8.12 6.20 -7.81
N GLU A 85 8.32 7.08 -8.75
CA GLU A 85 7.64 8.38 -8.74
C GLU A 85 7.16 8.68 -10.15
N VAL A 86 5.91 9.13 -10.26
CA VAL A 86 5.31 9.51 -11.53
C VAL A 86 4.61 10.84 -11.32
N GLY A 87 5.13 11.90 -11.93
CA GLY A 87 4.49 13.21 -11.88
C GLY A 87 4.27 13.74 -10.47
N GLY A 88 5.22 13.51 -9.57
CA GLY A 88 5.10 13.96 -8.20
C GLY A 88 4.33 13.04 -7.28
N LEU A 89 3.76 11.98 -7.82
CA LEU A 89 3.07 10.97 -7.01
C LEU A 89 4.00 9.81 -6.74
N LEU A 90 3.89 9.23 -5.56
CA LEU A 90 4.54 7.94 -5.29
C LEU A 90 3.81 6.86 -6.07
N HIS A 91 4.57 5.97 -6.65
CA HIS A 91 4.01 4.78 -7.29
C HIS A 91 4.55 3.56 -6.56
N LEU A 92 3.66 2.80 -5.96
CA LEU A 92 4.01 1.57 -5.25
C LEU A 92 3.39 0.40 -6.00
N GLN A 93 4.12 -0.70 -6.04
CA GLN A 93 3.63 -1.91 -6.68
C GLN A 93 4.10 -3.08 -5.85
N TRP A 94 3.22 -4.05 -5.63
CA TRP A 94 3.58 -5.23 -4.84
C TRP A 94 2.79 -6.44 -5.30
N ARG A 95 3.42 -7.61 -5.06
CA ARG A 95 2.79 -8.90 -5.30
C ARG A 95 2.88 -9.71 -4.03
N LEU A 96 1.76 -10.30 -3.65
CA LEU A 96 1.62 -11.08 -2.44
C LEU A 96 1.22 -12.50 -2.79
N ARG A 97 1.65 -13.44 -1.95
CA ARG A 97 1.14 -14.80 -1.98
C ARG A 97 0.57 -15.11 -0.62
N LEU A 98 -0.55 -15.79 -0.58
CA LEU A 98 -1.17 -16.11 0.70
C LEU A 98 -2.02 -17.37 0.61
N ARG A 99 -2.23 -17.98 1.77
CA ARG A 99 -3.21 -19.03 1.98
C ARG A 99 -4.14 -18.60 3.08
N ALA A 100 -5.43 -18.72 2.84
CA ALA A 100 -6.45 -18.37 3.83
C ALA A 100 -7.64 -19.28 3.61
N GLN A 101 -8.18 -19.78 4.70
CA GLN A 101 -9.28 -20.73 4.64
C GLN A 101 -10.48 -20.16 3.87
N ARG A 102 -10.73 -18.87 4.03
CA ARG A 102 -11.87 -18.21 3.37
C ARG A 102 -11.74 -18.19 1.86
N LEU A 103 -10.54 -18.37 1.33
CA LEU A 103 -10.29 -18.31 -0.11
C LEU A 103 -10.34 -19.68 -0.78
N GLY A 104 -10.35 -20.75 0.02
CA GLY A 104 -10.30 -22.10 -0.51
C GLY A 104 -8.91 -22.68 -0.40
N ALA A 105 -8.70 -23.84 -1.02
CA ALA A 105 -7.46 -24.58 -0.91
C ALA A 105 -6.36 -23.97 -1.75
N GLY A 106 -5.13 -24.11 -1.27
CA GLY A 106 -3.93 -23.74 -2.02
C GLY A 106 -3.55 -22.29 -1.86
N TRP A 107 -2.57 -21.89 -2.64
CA TRP A 107 -2.00 -20.55 -2.60
C TRP A 107 -2.72 -19.62 -3.60
N PHE A 108 -2.81 -18.37 -3.21
CA PHE A 108 -3.38 -17.34 -4.06
C PHE A 108 -2.36 -16.22 -4.21
N THR A 109 -2.37 -15.59 -5.37
CA THR A 109 -1.53 -14.44 -5.68
C THR A 109 -2.41 -13.22 -5.84
N VAL A 110 -1.93 -12.08 -5.32
CA VAL A 110 -2.59 -10.79 -5.50
C VAL A 110 -1.54 -9.80 -5.93
N GLU A 111 -1.84 -9.05 -6.98
CA GLU A 111 -1.00 -7.91 -7.35
C GLU A 111 -1.78 -6.64 -7.20
N GLN A 112 -1.14 -5.64 -6.63
CA GLN A 112 -1.73 -4.32 -6.48
C GLN A 112 -0.70 -3.28 -6.86
N GLN A 113 -1.18 -2.15 -7.36
CA GLN A 113 -0.34 -0.97 -7.50
C GLN A 113 -1.14 0.24 -7.06
N ALA A 114 -0.44 1.21 -6.53
CA ALA A 114 -1.07 2.38 -5.96
C ALA A 114 -0.30 3.63 -6.32
N TYR A 115 -1.03 4.70 -6.59
CA TYR A 115 -0.48 6.03 -6.69
C TYR A 115 -0.85 6.75 -5.40
N ALA A 116 0.16 7.28 -4.71
CA ALA A 116 -0.03 7.90 -3.41
C ALA A 116 0.34 9.38 -3.50
N ASP A 117 -0.56 10.22 -3.00
CA ASP A 117 -0.32 11.64 -2.90
C ASP A 117 -0.10 11.96 -1.43
N THR A 118 0.96 12.71 -1.13
CA THR A 118 1.30 13.05 0.25
C THR A 118 0.90 14.48 0.55
N ASP A 119 0.59 14.74 1.82
CA ASP A 119 0.26 16.09 2.25
C ASP A 119 1.53 16.80 2.72
N ASP A 120 1.37 18.05 3.19
CA ASP A 120 2.50 18.87 3.60
C ASP A 120 3.09 18.44 4.93
N ARG A 121 2.49 17.46 5.61
CA ARG A 121 3.04 16.85 6.82
C ARG A 121 3.78 15.55 6.53
N GLY A 122 3.90 15.19 5.24
CA GLY A 122 4.59 13.98 4.85
C GLY A 122 3.81 12.71 5.12
N ARG A 123 2.49 12.78 5.14
CA ARG A 123 1.65 11.60 5.27
C ARG A 123 0.89 11.36 3.98
N ILE A 124 0.52 10.12 3.75
CA ILE A 124 -0.25 9.78 2.56
C ILE A 124 -1.68 10.27 2.76
N ALA A 125 -2.10 11.21 1.91
CA ALA A 125 -3.44 11.77 1.95
C ALA A 125 -4.39 11.05 1.01
N ARG A 126 -3.87 10.36 0.02
CA ARG A 126 -4.70 9.74 -1.00
C ARG A 126 -3.97 8.55 -1.60
N LEU A 127 -4.71 7.46 -1.73
CA LEU A 127 -4.25 6.26 -2.40
C LEU A 127 -5.24 5.90 -3.50
N ASP A 128 -4.77 5.85 -4.74
CA ASP A 128 -5.54 5.32 -5.86
C ASP A 128 -4.93 3.99 -6.22
N LEU A 129 -5.68 2.92 -6.13
CA LEU A 129 -5.15 1.56 -6.13
C LEU A 129 -5.87 0.70 -7.16
N LEU A 130 -5.08 -0.13 -7.84
CA LEU A 130 -5.59 -1.19 -8.71
C LEU A 130 -5.26 -2.52 -8.09
N CYS A 131 -6.19 -3.47 -8.17
CA CYS A 131 -6.04 -4.77 -7.55
C CYS A 131 -6.52 -5.87 -8.48
N THR A 132 -5.70 -6.90 -8.65
CA THR A 132 -6.08 -8.05 -9.48
C THR A 132 -7.15 -8.92 -8.84
N GLY A 133 -7.33 -8.81 -7.51
CA GLY A 133 -8.09 -9.80 -6.75
C GLY A 133 -7.26 -11.03 -6.49
N TYR A 134 -7.84 -11.98 -5.78
CA TYR A 134 -7.16 -13.23 -5.42
C TYR A 134 -7.18 -14.18 -6.60
N ARG A 135 -6.02 -14.61 -7.03
CA ARG A 135 -5.88 -15.50 -8.19
C ARG A 135 -5.23 -16.78 -7.74
N SER A 136 -5.93 -17.88 -7.96
CA SER A 136 -5.43 -19.20 -7.57
C SER A 136 -4.18 -19.55 -8.37
N GLU A 137 -3.15 -20.01 -7.69
CA GLU A 137 -1.91 -20.43 -8.36
C GLU A 137 -2.03 -21.81 -8.97
N GLY A 138 -2.91 -22.63 -8.40
CA GLY A 138 -3.04 -24.01 -8.87
C GLY A 138 -3.94 -24.15 -10.04
N GLY A 139 -4.51 -23.12 -10.49
CA GLY A 139 -5.45 -23.26 -11.39
C GLY A 139 -5.33 -23.24 -12.77
N HIS A 140 -5.32 -23.62 -13.09
CA HIS A 140 -5.50 -23.42 -14.13
C HIS A 140 -5.98 -24.20 -14.84
N ASP A 141 -6.12 -24.38 -14.63
CA ASP A 141 -6.33 -24.95 -15.18
C ASP A 141 -6.75 -24.96 -15.58
#